data_e9a0afaf63d002d6121815a96d20325f
#
_entry.id   e9a0afaf63d002d6121815a96d20325f
#
_cell.length_a   1.000
_cell.length_b   1.000
_cell.length_c   1.000
_cell.angle_alpha   90.00
_cell.angle_beta   90.00
_cell.angle_gamma   90.00
#
_symmetry.space_group_name_H-M   'P 1'
#
loop_
_entity.id
_entity.type
_entity.pdbx_description
1 polymer ?
#
loop_
_entity_poly.entity_id
_entity_poly.type
_entity_poly.pdbx_seq_one_letter_code
_entity_poly.pdbx_strand_id
1 'polypeptide(L)'
;MSMRALMLLGPTASGKTALALELARHLPVEIISVDSALVYRDMDIGTAKPTAEERNSAPHHLIDIRDPVQSYSAAEFATDAWRLIDEIEARGRLPLLVGGTMLYARTLLHPMDDLPGARPDIRARLDAEAAEHGWPYLHQRLATLDPITAQRLHATDAQRIQRALEIIEITGQPLSTLHAAGQKPKAHPDIRIVSLEPSDRSQLHARIAQRFAQMLDHGFIDEVKRLHARPELHVELPAMRTVGYRQVWQMLDGERSPDTLFEAGVAATRQLAKRQLTWLRSLPVDLRLDCLRGGLGDEVMRFIDDSRHDACSTF
;
A
#
# COMPACT_ATOMS: atom_id res chain seq x y z
N MET A 1 23.93 -15.05 -1.81
CA MET A 1 23.19 -14.15 -2.74
C MET A 1 23.27 -12.75 -2.19
N SER A 2 23.72 -11.76 -2.96
CA SER A 2 23.88 -10.40 -2.46
C SER A 2 22.53 -9.70 -2.32
N MET A 3 22.33 -8.99 -1.21
CA MET A 3 21.13 -8.16 -1.00
C MET A 3 21.12 -6.99 -1.99
N ARG A 4 20.15 -6.96 -2.90
CA ARG A 4 19.93 -5.87 -3.86
C ARG A 4 19.15 -4.70 -3.26
N ALA A 5 18.19 -4.98 -2.39
CA ALA A 5 17.36 -3.97 -1.76
C ALA A 5 16.96 -4.36 -0.34
N LEU A 6 16.71 -3.36 0.50
CA LEU A 6 16.11 -3.54 1.81
C LEU A 6 14.67 -3.03 1.79
N MET A 7 13.73 -3.83 2.29
CA MET A 7 12.32 -3.45 2.41
C MET A 7 11.94 -3.29 3.89
N LEU A 8 11.58 -2.08 4.30
CA LEU A 8 11.15 -1.74 5.65
C LEU A 8 9.63 -1.64 5.70
N LEU A 9 8.99 -2.65 6.26
CA LEU A 9 7.54 -2.76 6.34
C LEU A 9 7.02 -2.57 7.77
N GLY A 10 5.76 -2.20 7.89
CA GLY A 10 5.09 -2.09 9.19
C GLY A 10 3.74 -1.40 9.09
N PRO A 11 2.92 -1.44 10.15
CA PRO A 11 1.65 -0.73 10.17
C PRO A 11 1.87 0.80 10.15
N THR A 12 0.80 1.52 9.86
CA THR A 12 0.81 2.99 10.07
C THR A 12 1.16 3.31 11.52
N ALA A 13 1.83 4.44 11.76
CA ALA A 13 2.32 4.88 13.06
C ALA A 13 3.39 3.99 13.73
N SER A 14 4.03 3.06 13.00
CA SER A 14 5.14 2.25 13.55
C SER A 14 6.52 2.93 13.49
N GLY A 15 6.65 4.13 12.96
CA GLY A 15 7.92 4.86 12.93
C GLY A 15 8.83 4.55 11.72
N LYS A 16 8.33 3.88 10.68
CA LYS A 16 9.12 3.52 9.48
C LYS A 16 9.85 4.69 8.84
N THR A 17 9.17 5.83 8.66
CA THR A 17 9.76 7.02 8.05
C THR A 17 10.93 7.53 8.86
N ALA A 18 10.77 7.65 10.18
CA ALA A 18 11.84 8.09 11.06
C ALA A 18 13.06 7.15 10.99
N LEU A 19 12.85 5.84 11.02
CA LEU A 19 13.91 4.85 10.87
C LEU A 19 14.58 4.92 9.49
N ALA A 20 13.81 5.09 8.42
CA ALA A 20 14.37 5.23 7.07
C ALA A 20 15.27 6.47 6.94
N LEU A 21 14.85 7.60 7.53
CA LEU A 21 15.64 8.82 7.56
C LEU A 21 16.88 8.70 8.47
N GLU A 22 16.78 7.94 9.57
CA GLU A 22 17.93 7.60 10.40
C GLU A 22 18.96 6.79 9.61
N LEU A 23 18.54 5.74 8.90
CA LEU A 23 19.42 4.94 8.05
C LEU A 23 20.06 5.77 6.93
N ALA A 24 19.32 6.72 6.36
CA ALA A 24 19.81 7.59 5.29
C ALA A 24 20.94 8.53 5.74
N ARG A 25 21.07 8.81 7.06
CA ARG A 25 22.19 9.60 7.60
C ARG A 25 23.50 8.81 7.64
N HIS A 26 23.42 7.49 7.68
CA HIS A 26 24.58 6.61 7.87
C HIS A 26 24.92 5.80 6.63
N LEU A 27 23.98 5.60 5.73
CA LEU A 27 24.12 4.77 4.53
C LEU A 27 23.72 5.54 3.27
N PRO A 28 24.39 5.31 2.14
CA PRO A 28 24.03 5.88 0.85
C PRO A 28 22.77 5.20 0.31
N VAL A 29 21.60 5.51 0.87
CA VAL A 29 20.30 4.94 0.44
C VAL A 29 19.52 5.92 -0.43
N GLU A 30 18.61 5.39 -1.22
CA GLU A 30 17.49 6.13 -1.82
C GLU A 30 16.19 5.43 -1.47
N ILE A 31 15.18 6.20 -1.06
CA ILE A 31 13.93 5.67 -0.52
C ILE A 31 12.91 5.50 -1.65
N ILE A 32 12.35 4.29 -1.77
CA ILE A 32 11.22 3.98 -2.66
C ILE A 32 9.97 3.82 -1.80
N SER A 33 8.96 4.65 -2.00
CA SER A 33 7.71 4.59 -1.23
C SER A 33 6.87 3.36 -1.59
N VAL A 34 6.59 2.51 -0.62
CA VAL A 34 5.67 1.35 -0.73
C VAL A 34 4.32 1.73 -0.12
N ASP A 35 3.75 2.83 -0.60
CA ASP A 35 2.50 3.39 -0.09
C ASP A 35 1.58 3.83 -1.22
N SER A 36 0.33 3.35 -1.21
CA SER A 36 -0.65 3.63 -2.25
C SER A 36 -1.35 4.99 -2.11
N ALA A 37 -1.06 5.75 -1.07
CA ALA A 37 -1.60 7.08 -0.85
C ALA A 37 -0.58 8.19 -1.13
N LEU A 38 0.70 7.96 -0.83
CA LEU A 38 1.78 8.94 -1.05
C LEU A 38 2.03 9.25 -2.52
N VAL A 39 1.54 8.42 -3.43
CA VAL A 39 1.66 8.61 -4.89
C VAL A 39 0.86 9.79 -5.40
N TYR A 40 -0.15 10.25 -4.65
CA TYR A 40 -1.07 11.31 -5.08
C TYR A 40 -0.58 12.70 -4.72
N ARG A 41 -0.59 13.62 -5.69
CA ARG A 41 -0.35 15.05 -5.46
C ARG A 41 -1.46 15.64 -4.60
N ASP A 42 -1.13 16.69 -3.84
CA ASP A 42 -2.08 17.46 -3.00
C ASP A 42 -2.72 16.66 -1.85
N MET A 43 -2.24 15.44 -1.60
CA MET A 43 -2.63 14.58 -0.48
C MET A 43 -1.44 14.45 0.49
N ASP A 44 -1.20 15.48 1.29
CA ASP A 44 0.04 15.62 2.07
C ASP A 44 -0.18 15.35 3.56
N ILE A 45 -1.08 16.08 4.20
CA ILE A 45 -1.34 16.03 5.64
C ILE A 45 -1.96 14.68 6.01
N GLY A 46 -3.05 14.30 5.35
CA GLY A 46 -3.79 13.08 5.67
C GLY A 46 -3.04 11.78 5.35
N THR A 47 -2.04 11.82 4.48
CA THR A 47 -1.14 10.69 4.20
C THR A 47 0.10 10.69 5.09
N ALA A 48 0.36 11.80 5.82
CA ALA A 48 1.61 12.11 6.51
C ALA A 48 2.81 11.96 5.56
N LYS A 49 2.71 12.60 4.40
CA LYS A 49 3.76 12.65 3.39
C LYS A 49 5.04 13.23 3.99
N PRO A 50 6.21 12.70 3.66
CA PRO A 50 7.47 13.29 4.08
C PRO A 50 7.55 14.76 3.69
N THR A 51 7.97 15.61 4.63
CA THR A 51 8.12 17.04 4.41
C THR A 51 9.20 17.35 3.36
N ALA A 52 9.23 18.58 2.86
CA ALA A 52 10.29 19.01 1.95
C ALA A 52 11.69 18.85 2.58
N GLU A 53 11.83 19.13 3.88
CA GLU A 53 13.08 18.94 4.61
C GLU A 53 13.49 17.47 4.69
N GLU A 54 12.56 16.58 5.02
CA GLU A 54 12.78 15.14 5.03
C GLU A 54 13.16 14.60 3.64
N ARG A 55 12.49 15.08 2.58
CA ARG A 55 12.81 14.71 1.18
C ARG A 55 14.15 15.26 0.71
N ASN A 56 14.61 16.37 1.25
CA ASN A 56 15.93 16.91 0.97
C ASN A 56 17.05 16.13 1.68
N SER A 57 16.76 15.45 2.79
CA SER A 57 17.74 14.64 3.52
C SER A 57 18.08 13.31 2.84
N ALA A 58 17.17 12.78 2.01
CA ALA A 58 17.37 11.58 1.21
C ALA A 58 16.49 11.63 -0.05
N PRO A 59 16.95 11.15 -1.21
CA PRO A 59 16.09 11.03 -2.38
C PRO A 59 14.90 10.10 -2.10
N HIS A 60 13.70 10.58 -2.46
CA HIS A 60 12.46 9.81 -2.35
C HIS A 60 11.83 9.61 -3.72
N HIS A 61 11.41 8.39 -3.99
CA HIS A 61 10.76 7.98 -5.24
C HIS A 61 9.33 7.51 -4.98
N LEU A 62 8.50 7.58 -6.01
CA LEU A 62 7.08 7.20 -6.01
C LEU A 62 6.21 8.02 -5.03
N ILE A 63 6.57 9.29 -4.87
CA ILE A 63 5.78 10.31 -4.17
C ILE A 63 5.33 11.34 -5.21
N ASP A 64 4.10 11.83 -5.13
CA ASP A 64 3.54 12.88 -6.01
C ASP A 64 3.56 12.55 -7.52
N ILE A 65 3.47 11.28 -7.89
CA ILE A 65 3.57 10.82 -9.28
C ILE A 65 2.23 10.71 -10.00
N ARG A 66 1.12 10.84 -9.29
CA ARG A 66 -0.25 10.74 -9.85
C ARG A 66 -1.13 11.89 -9.40
N ASP A 67 -2.03 12.32 -10.27
CA ASP A 67 -3.17 13.15 -9.87
C ASP A 67 -4.21 12.26 -9.16
N PRO A 68 -4.96 12.76 -8.15
CA PRO A 68 -5.99 11.99 -7.45
C PRO A 68 -7.11 11.39 -8.33
N VAL A 69 -7.34 11.88 -9.54
CA VAL A 69 -8.26 11.27 -10.52
C VAL A 69 -7.71 9.98 -11.14
N GLN A 70 -6.41 9.80 -11.09
CA GLN A 70 -5.73 8.67 -11.71
C GLN A 70 -5.66 7.47 -10.75
N SER A 71 -5.75 6.27 -11.29
CA SER A 71 -5.41 5.07 -10.52
C SER A 71 -3.91 4.78 -10.60
N TYR A 72 -3.39 4.10 -9.58
CA TYR A 72 -2.05 3.53 -9.59
C TYR A 72 -2.11 2.10 -9.06
N SER A 73 -1.88 1.15 -9.93
CA SER A 73 -2.05 -0.27 -9.64
C SER A 73 -0.81 -0.89 -8.98
N ALA A 74 -0.98 -2.05 -8.33
CA ALA A 74 0.14 -2.81 -7.79
C ALA A 74 1.09 -3.32 -8.87
N ALA A 75 0.60 -3.56 -10.09
CA ALA A 75 1.44 -3.94 -11.23
C ALA A 75 2.32 -2.76 -11.71
N GLU A 76 1.74 -1.56 -11.86
CA GLU A 76 2.50 -0.35 -12.17
C GLU A 76 3.55 -0.08 -11.10
N PHE A 77 3.18 -0.19 -9.82
CA PHE A 77 4.12 -0.08 -8.71
C PHE A 77 5.29 -1.05 -8.86
N ALA A 78 5.03 -2.34 -9.13
CA ALA A 78 6.09 -3.34 -9.23
C ALA A 78 7.04 -3.02 -10.40
N THR A 79 6.52 -2.61 -11.55
CA THR A 79 7.31 -2.19 -12.71
C THR A 79 8.21 -1.00 -12.39
N ASP A 80 7.62 0.06 -11.80
CA ASP A 80 8.37 1.26 -11.42
C ASP A 80 9.40 0.97 -10.32
N ALA A 81 9.04 0.15 -9.32
CA ALA A 81 9.95 -0.18 -8.22
C ALA A 81 11.15 -1.00 -8.69
N TRP A 82 10.97 -1.98 -9.59
CA TRP A 82 12.09 -2.75 -10.15
C TRP A 82 13.02 -1.87 -10.98
N ARG A 83 12.47 -1.02 -11.85
CA ARG A 83 13.26 -0.05 -12.61
C ARG A 83 14.09 0.86 -11.67
N LEU A 84 13.48 1.37 -10.61
CA LEU A 84 14.15 2.21 -9.62
C LEU A 84 15.23 1.44 -8.83
N ILE A 85 14.99 0.18 -8.48
CA ILE A 85 16.00 -0.68 -7.84
C ILE A 85 17.25 -0.75 -8.76
N ASP A 86 17.07 -1.08 -10.03
CA ASP A 86 18.18 -1.17 -11.00
C ASP A 86 18.92 0.17 -11.13
N GLU A 87 18.20 1.28 -11.25
CA GLU A 87 18.78 2.62 -11.39
C GLU A 87 19.55 3.07 -10.12
N ILE A 88 19.04 2.76 -8.93
CA ILE A 88 19.67 3.13 -7.65
C ILE A 88 20.94 2.31 -7.43
N GLU A 89 20.88 1.01 -7.71
CA GLU A 89 22.08 0.15 -7.67
C GLU A 89 23.17 0.62 -8.66
N ALA A 90 22.78 1.00 -9.86
CA ALA A 90 23.72 1.53 -10.86
C ALA A 90 24.43 2.81 -10.37
N ARG A 91 23.81 3.56 -9.44
CA ARG A 91 24.44 4.72 -8.77
C ARG A 91 25.28 4.34 -7.54
N GLY A 92 25.44 3.05 -7.26
CA GLY A 92 26.15 2.55 -6.07
C GLY A 92 25.45 2.82 -4.75
N ARG A 93 24.14 3.03 -4.78
CA ARG A 93 23.31 3.27 -3.58
C ARG A 93 22.45 2.05 -3.26
N LEU A 94 22.01 1.96 -2.01
CA LEU A 94 21.11 0.90 -1.56
C LEU A 94 19.64 1.34 -1.73
N PRO A 95 18.84 0.63 -2.55
CA PRO A 95 17.40 0.85 -2.60
C PRO A 95 16.76 0.49 -1.25
N LEU A 96 16.09 1.47 -0.62
CA LEU A 96 15.36 1.30 0.64
C LEU A 96 13.86 1.46 0.37
N LEU A 97 13.15 0.34 0.27
CA LEU A 97 11.71 0.32 0.07
C LEU A 97 11.00 0.52 1.42
N VAL A 98 10.17 1.55 1.56
CA VAL A 98 9.57 1.91 2.85
C VAL A 98 8.07 2.06 2.72
N GLY A 99 7.30 1.28 3.50
CA GLY A 99 5.87 1.49 3.49
C GLY A 99 5.01 0.46 4.22
N GLY A 100 3.71 0.54 3.95
CA GLY A 100 2.68 -0.28 4.60
C GLY A 100 1.63 -0.84 3.65
N THR A 101 1.74 -0.62 2.34
CA THR A 101 0.84 -1.21 1.35
C THR A 101 1.30 -2.62 1.03
N MET A 102 0.81 -3.59 1.80
CA MET A 102 1.26 -4.98 1.75
C MET A 102 1.00 -5.65 0.39
N LEU A 103 -0.01 -5.21 -0.35
CA LEU A 103 -0.23 -5.68 -1.72
C LEU A 103 0.95 -5.31 -2.62
N TYR A 104 1.49 -4.09 -2.50
CA TYR A 104 2.67 -3.65 -3.25
C TYR A 104 3.90 -4.49 -2.90
N ALA A 105 4.16 -4.68 -1.60
CA ALA A 105 5.26 -5.52 -1.13
C ALA A 105 5.14 -6.96 -1.68
N ARG A 106 3.93 -7.54 -1.62
CA ARG A 106 3.67 -8.88 -2.16
C ARG A 106 3.89 -8.96 -3.66
N THR A 107 3.42 -7.97 -4.42
CA THR A 107 3.56 -7.95 -5.89
C THR A 107 5.02 -7.84 -6.32
N LEU A 108 5.84 -7.15 -5.53
CA LEU A 108 7.27 -7.05 -5.78
C LEU A 108 8.00 -8.39 -5.51
N LEU A 109 7.61 -9.08 -4.43
CA LEU A 109 8.21 -10.38 -4.04
C LEU A 109 7.71 -11.52 -4.92
N HIS A 110 6.46 -11.46 -5.32
CA HIS A 110 5.79 -12.46 -6.14
C HIS A 110 5.09 -11.74 -7.30
N PRO A 111 5.73 -11.67 -8.46
CA PRO A 111 5.12 -11.06 -9.63
C PRO A 111 3.68 -11.57 -9.82
N MET A 112 2.79 -10.65 -10.17
CA MET A 112 1.40 -11.02 -10.46
C MET A 112 1.32 -11.70 -11.82
N ASP A 113 0.32 -12.57 -12.00
CA ASP A 113 0.01 -13.10 -13.32
C ASP A 113 -0.19 -11.96 -14.30
N ASP A 114 0.23 -12.17 -15.55
CA ASP A 114 0.07 -11.20 -16.63
C ASP A 114 -1.41 -11.15 -17.05
N LEU A 115 -2.19 -10.44 -16.27
CA LEU A 115 -3.63 -10.25 -16.50
C LEU A 115 -3.89 -8.90 -17.17
N PRO A 116 -4.88 -8.82 -18.07
CA PRO A 116 -5.26 -7.58 -18.72
C PRO A 116 -5.45 -6.42 -17.76
N GLY A 117 -5.07 -5.21 -18.18
CA GLY A 117 -5.32 -3.98 -17.44
C GLY A 117 -6.81 -3.73 -17.21
N ALA A 118 -7.10 -2.77 -16.33
CA ALA A 118 -8.48 -2.37 -16.06
C ALA A 118 -9.15 -1.73 -17.29
N ARG A 119 -10.42 -2.08 -17.52
CA ARG A 119 -11.28 -1.55 -18.57
C ARG A 119 -12.40 -0.72 -17.94
N PRO A 120 -12.32 0.63 -17.96
CA PRO A 120 -13.31 1.51 -17.33
C PRO A 120 -14.73 1.30 -17.85
N ASP A 121 -14.88 1.03 -19.15
CA ASP A 121 -16.16 0.76 -19.79
C ASP A 121 -16.85 -0.52 -19.26
N ILE A 122 -16.08 -1.60 -19.09
CA ILE A 122 -16.58 -2.86 -18.51
C ILE A 122 -16.97 -2.65 -17.05
N ARG A 123 -16.11 -1.97 -16.28
CA ARG A 123 -16.36 -1.69 -14.86
C ARG A 123 -17.61 -0.85 -14.65
N ALA A 124 -17.78 0.22 -15.42
CA ALA A 124 -18.97 1.07 -15.33
C ALA A 124 -20.25 0.28 -15.60
N ARG A 125 -20.24 -0.64 -16.57
CA ARG A 125 -21.38 -1.51 -16.85
C ARG A 125 -21.66 -2.50 -15.72
N LEU A 126 -20.62 -3.13 -15.16
CA LEU A 126 -20.76 -4.04 -14.00
C LEU A 126 -21.24 -3.30 -12.76
N ASP A 127 -20.81 -2.06 -12.54
CA ASP A 127 -21.27 -1.23 -11.44
C ASP A 127 -22.74 -0.83 -11.61
N ALA A 128 -23.18 -0.52 -12.84
CA ALA A 128 -24.58 -0.25 -13.13
C ALA A 128 -25.46 -1.51 -12.91
N GLU A 129 -25.02 -2.67 -13.38
CA GLU A 129 -25.69 -3.96 -13.14
C GLU A 129 -25.76 -4.29 -11.63
N ALA A 130 -24.69 -3.98 -10.89
CA ALA A 130 -24.66 -4.16 -9.43
C ALA A 130 -25.58 -3.17 -8.69
N ALA A 131 -25.74 -1.94 -9.21
CA ALA A 131 -26.68 -0.96 -8.65
C ALA A 131 -28.14 -1.41 -8.82
N GLU A 132 -28.46 -2.10 -9.90
CA GLU A 132 -29.81 -2.60 -10.19
C GLU A 132 -30.12 -3.91 -9.45
N HIS A 133 -29.20 -4.88 -9.46
CA HIS A 133 -29.46 -6.24 -8.99
C HIS A 133 -28.68 -6.64 -7.73
N GLY A 134 -27.70 -5.84 -7.33
CA GLY A 134 -26.82 -6.10 -6.19
C GLY A 134 -25.64 -7.00 -6.50
N TRP A 135 -24.59 -6.90 -5.72
CA TRP A 135 -23.37 -7.73 -5.84
C TRP A 135 -23.60 -9.24 -5.67
N PRO A 136 -24.55 -9.70 -4.80
CA PRO A 136 -24.88 -11.12 -4.74
C PRO A 136 -25.36 -11.73 -6.06
N TYR A 137 -26.08 -10.96 -6.88
CA TYR A 137 -26.50 -11.39 -8.22
C TYR A 137 -25.27 -11.58 -9.15
N LEU A 138 -24.36 -10.60 -9.17
CA LEU A 138 -23.12 -10.73 -9.94
C LEU A 138 -22.22 -11.87 -9.44
N HIS A 139 -22.23 -12.14 -8.15
CA HIS A 139 -21.54 -13.31 -7.60
C HIS A 139 -22.12 -14.63 -8.10
N GLN A 140 -23.45 -14.75 -8.23
CA GLN A 140 -24.09 -15.93 -8.83
C GLN A 140 -23.71 -16.07 -10.30
N ARG A 141 -23.68 -14.96 -11.05
CA ARG A 141 -23.17 -14.94 -12.44
C ARG A 141 -21.72 -15.43 -12.49
N LEU A 142 -20.86 -14.95 -11.60
CA LEU A 142 -19.49 -15.42 -11.50
C LEU A 142 -19.42 -16.92 -11.15
N ALA A 143 -20.28 -17.41 -10.27
CA ALA A 143 -20.34 -18.84 -9.93
C ALA A 143 -20.68 -19.75 -11.12
N THR A 144 -21.42 -19.24 -12.08
CA THR A 144 -21.71 -19.96 -13.35
C THR A 144 -20.49 -19.98 -14.29
N LEU A 145 -19.72 -18.89 -14.34
CA LEU A 145 -18.60 -18.70 -15.27
C LEU A 145 -17.27 -19.22 -14.70
N ASP A 146 -17.05 -19.06 -13.39
CA ASP A 146 -15.85 -19.47 -12.66
C ASP A 146 -16.21 -19.91 -11.24
N PRO A 147 -16.73 -21.15 -11.07
CA PRO A 147 -17.12 -21.67 -9.75
C PRO A 147 -15.97 -21.66 -8.73
N ILE A 148 -14.74 -21.90 -9.18
CA ILE A 148 -13.55 -21.96 -8.32
C ILE A 148 -13.25 -20.58 -7.72
N THR A 149 -13.31 -19.52 -8.51
CA THR A 149 -13.12 -18.14 -8.01
C THR A 149 -14.29 -17.72 -7.14
N ALA A 150 -15.53 -17.99 -7.55
CA ALA A 150 -16.72 -17.62 -6.78
C ALA A 150 -16.73 -18.25 -5.38
N GLN A 151 -16.35 -19.53 -5.25
CA GLN A 151 -16.31 -20.22 -3.96
C GLN A 151 -15.38 -19.56 -2.94
N ARG A 152 -14.33 -18.87 -3.40
CA ARG A 152 -13.35 -18.19 -2.55
C ARG A 152 -13.74 -16.76 -2.16
N LEU A 153 -14.75 -16.19 -2.82
CA LEU A 153 -15.17 -14.82 -2.63
C LEU A 153 -16.48 -14.75 -1.83
N HIS A 154 -16.57 -13.76 -0.94
CA HIS A 154 -17.86 -13.45 -0.32
C HIS A 154 -18.78 -12.77 -1.34
N ALA A 155 -20.09 -13.06 -1.29
CA ALA A 155 -21.06 -12.53 -2.24
C ALA A 155 -21.18 -11.00 -2.27
N THR A 156 -20.64 -10.32 -1.25
CA THR A 156 -20.59 -8.85 -1.17
C THR A 156 -19.20 -8.27 -1.44
N ASP A 157 -18.21 -9.08 -1.87
CA ASP A 157 -16.87 -8.60 -2.23
C ASP A 157 -16.88 -7.97 -3.63
N ALA A 158 -17.47 -6.77 -3.70
CA ALA A 158 -17.69 -6.02 -4.93
C ALA A 158 -16.44 -5.96 -5.83
N GLN A 159 -15.32 -5.55 -5.26
CA GLN A 159 -14.09 -5.31 -6.02
C GLN A 159 -13.53 -6.58 -6.65
N ARG A 160 -13.54 -7.70 -5.93
CA ARG A 160 -13.02 -8.96 -6.45
C ARG A 160 -13.97 -9.63 -7.41
N ILE A 161 -15.29 -9.55 -7.18
CA ILE A 161 -16.32 -10.02 -8.11
C ILE A 161 -16.21 -9.24 -9.42
N GLN A 162 -16.18 -7.90 -9.37
CA GLN A 162 -16.01 -7.04 -10.53
C GLN A 162 -14.76 -7.42 -11.32
N ARG A 163 -13.62 -7.55 -10.64
CA ARG A 163 -12.36 -7.89 -11.31
C ARG A 163 -12.39 -9.25 -11.98
N ALA A 164 -12.98 -10.26 -11.34
CA ALA A 164 -13.10 -11.59 -11.94
C ALA A 164 -13.96 -11.57 -13.20
N LEU A 165 -15.12 -10.91 -13.14
CA LEU A 165 -16.01 -10.77 -14.29
C LEU A 165 -15.37 -9.94 -15.41
N GLU A 166 -14.68 -8.83 -15.07
CA GLU A 166 -13.92 -8.01 -16.02
C GLU A 166 -12.89 -8.86 -16.79
N ILE A 167 -12.11 -9.67 -16.09
CA ILE A 167 -11.11 -10.55 -16.71
C ILE A 167 -11.77 -11.57 -17.65
N ILE A 168 -12.87 -12.20 -17.22
CA ILE A 168 -13.60 -13.16 -18.05
C ILE A 168 -14.13 -12.47 -19.32
N GLU A 169 -14.66 -11.26 -19.22
CA GLU A 169 -15.17 -10.54 -20.39
C GLU A 169 -14.06 -10.11 -21.36
N ILE A 170 -12.87 -9.78 -20.87
CA ILE A 170 -11.73 -9.39 -21.71
C ILE A 170 -11.11 -10.61 -22.40
N THR A 171 -10.97 -11.72 -21.66
CA THR A 171 -10.16 -12.87 -22.12
C THR A 171 -10.98 -14.03 -22.63
N GLY A 172 -12.27 -14.07 -22.32
CA GLY A 172 -13.13 -15.24 -22.57
C GLY A 172 -12.79 -16.45 -21.68
N GLN A 173 -11.91 -16.32 -20.69
CA GLN A 173 -11.44 -17.43 -19.85
C GLN A 173 -11.70 -17.16 -18.36
N PRO A 174 -12.05 -18.21 -17.57
CA PRO A 174 -12.15 -18.11 -16.12
C PRO A 174 -10.84 -17.60 -15.50
N LEU A 175 -10.94 -16.69 -14.51
CA LEU A 175 -9.78 -16.18 -13.78
C LEU A 175 -9.01 -17.30 -13.09
N SER A 176 -9.69 -18.31 -12.56
CA SER A 176 -9.09 -19.51 -11.96
C SER A 176 -8.21 -20.28 -12.95
N THR A 177 -8.60 -20.36 -14.22
CA THR A 177 -7.83 -21.01 -15.29
C THR A 177 -6.57 -20.22 -15.59
N LEU A 178 -6.65 -18.90 -15.71
CA LEU A 178 -5.51 -18.02 -15.94
C LEU A 178 -4.50 -18.10 -14.80
N HIS A 179 -4.96 -18.11 -13.54
CA HIS A 179 -4.09 -18.30 -12.37
C HIS A 179 -3.45 -19.70 -12.31
N ALA A 180 -4.12 -20.73 -12.81
CA ALA A 180 -3.55 -22.08 -12.85
C ALA A 180 -2.51 -22.25 -13.97
N ALA A 181 -2.70 -21.55 -15.09
CA ALA A 181 -1.79 -21.53 -16.24
C ALA A 181 -0.59 -20.60 -16.01
N GLY A 182 -0.73 -19.60 -15.14
CA GLY A 182 0.35 -18.68 -14.79
C GLY A 182 1.53 -19.44 -14.20
N GLN A 183 2.74 -19.16 -14.70
CA GLN A 183 3.97 -19.64 -14.07
C GLN A 183 4.01 -19.03 -12.66
N LYS A 184 4.12 -19.86 -11.62
CA LYS A 184 4.36 -19.35 -10.27
C LYS A 184 5.66 -18.56 -10.31
N PRO A 185 5.60 -17.23 -10.18
CA PRO A 185 6.80 -16.41 -10.29
C PRO A 185 7.77 -16.84 -9.20
N LYS A 186 9.04 -16.95 -9.53
CA LYS A 186 10.06 -17.18 -8.52
C LYS A 186 10.08 -15.98 -7.57
N ALA A 187 10.00 -16.24 -6.26
CA ALA A 187 10.25 -15.20 -5.27
C ALA A 187 11.61 -14.54 -5.58
N HIS A 188 11.68 -13.22 -5.46
CA HIS A 188 12.95 -12.52 -5.62
C HIS A 188 13.74 -12.61 -4.30
N PRO A 189 14.74 -13.51 -4.21
CA PRO A 189 15.48 -13.76 -2.95
C PRO A 189 16.41 -12.62 -2.57
N ASP A 190 16.57 -11.63 -3.47
CA ASP A 190 17.57 -10.56 -3.34
C ASP A 190 17.05 -9.34 -2.56
N ILE A 191 15.77 -9.32 -2.16
CA ILE A 191 15.17 -8.29 -1.30
C ILE A 191 15.09 -8.82 0.12
N ARG A 192 15.78 -8.17 1.05
CA ARG A 192 15.65 -8.47 2.49
C ARG A 192 14.53 -7.65 3.11
N ILE A 193 13.80 -8.26 4.02
CA ILE A 193 12.61 -7.66 4.62
C ILE A 193 12.80 -7.50 6.12
N VAL A 194 12.72 -6.25 6.57
CA VAL A 194 12.65 -5.87 7.98
C VAL A 194 11.23 -5.42 8.28
N SER A 195 10.61 -5.96 9.33
CA SER A 195 9.30 -5.50 9.78
C SER A 195 9.37 -4.78 11.11
N LEU A 196 8.64 -3.67 11.21
CA LEU A 196 8.38 -2.95 12.46
C LEU A 196 6.99 -3.35 12.97
N GLU A 197 6.95 -4.09 14.06
CA GLU A 197 5.71 -4.60 14.65
C GLU A 197 5.62 -4.17 16.13
N PRO A 198 4.45 -3.73 16.64
CA PRO A 198 4.33 -3.36 18.04
C PRO A 198 4.21 -4.60 18.93
N SER A 199 4.97 -4.69 20.00
CA SER A 199 4.75 -5.66 21.08
C SER A 199 3.45 -5.39 21.85
N ASP A 200 3.06 -4.11 21.94
CA ASP A 200 1.82 -3.66 22.57
C ASP A 200 0.97 -2.84 21.58
N ARG A 201 -0.19 -3.41 21.21
CA ARG A 201 -1.14 -2.76 20.30
C ARG A 201 -1.79 -1.52 20.90
N SER A 202 -1.92 -1.42 22.21
CA SER A 202 -2.52 -0.26 22.88
C SER A 202 -1.68 0.99 22.62
N GLN A 203 -0.36 0.87 22.68
CA GLN A 203 0.55 1.96 22.38
C GLN A 203 0.50 2.37 20.90
N LEU A 204 0.41 1.41 19.97
CA LEU A 204 0.19 1.73 18.57
C LEU A 204 -1.13 2.48 18.37
N HIS A 205 -2.19 2.07 19.06
CA HIS A 205 -3.49 2.75 18.99
C HIS A 205 -3.44 4.17 19.55
N ALA A 206 -2.66 4.41 20.61
CA ALA A 206 -2.42 5.76 21.14
C ALA A 206 -1.65 6.64 20.14
N ARG A 207 -0.59 6.11 19.52
CA ARG A 207 0.15 6.81 18.44
C ARG A 207 -0.74 7.14 17.24
N ILE A 208 -1.64 6.23 16.86
CA ILE A 208 -2.62 6.47 15.78
C ILE A 208 -3.54 7.63 16.14
N ALA A 209 -4.10 7.64 17.36
CA ALA A 209 -5.00 8.71 17.81
C ALA A 209 -4.28 10.06 17.86
N GLN A 210 -3.09 10.10 18.45
CA GLN A 210 -2.26 11.32 18.51
C GLN A 210 -1.93 11.85 17.11
N ARG A 211 -1.52 10.99 16.18
CA ARG A 211 -1.20 11.38 14.80
C ARG A 211 -2.43 11.93 14.08
N PHE A 212 -3.60 11.32 14.26
CA PHE A 212 -4.82 11.80 13.61
C PHE A 212 -5.25 13.16 14.19
N ALA A 213 -5.12 13.39 15.51
CA ALA A 213 -5.33 14.71 16.12
C ALA A 213 -4.39 15.75 15.50
N GLN A 214 -3.09 15.45 15.41
CA GLN A 214 -2.12 16.34 14.79
C GLN A 214 -2.47 16.67 13.32
N MET A 215 -2.93 15.70 12.54
CA MET A 215 -3.40 15.96 11.17
C MET A 215 -4.55 16.97 11.14
N LEU A 216 -5.54 16.82 12.02
CA LEU A 216 -6.66 17.77 12.13
C LEU A 216 -6.18 19.17 12.51
N ASP A 217 -5.27 19.27 13.48
CA ASP A 217 -4.69 20.55 13.95
C ASP A 217 -3.86 21.24 12.86
N HIS A 218 -3.24 20.48 11.95
CA HIS A 218 -2.42 20.99 10.85
C HIS A 218 -3.22 21.28 9.56
N GLY A 219 -4.56 21.25 9.62
CA GLY A 219 -5.40 21.66 8.50
C GLY A 219 -5.80 20.55 7.54
N PHE A 220 -5.86 19.30 8.01
CA PHE A 220 -6.27 18.17 7.18
C PHE A 220 -7.68 18.33 6.58
N ILE A 221 -8.62 18.91 7.34
CA ILE A 221 -9.96 19.19 6.82
C ILE A 221 -9.90 20.17 5.64
N ASP A 222 -9.07 21.20 5.70
CA ASP A 222 -8.94 22.19 4.63
C ASP A 222 -8.21 21.60 3.40
N GLU A 223 -7.28 20.64 3.61
CA GLU A 223 -6.71 19.87 2.52
C GLU A 223 -7.81 19.10 1.76
N VAL A 224 -8.67 18.38 2.49
CA VAL A 224 -9.77 17.63 1.85
C VAL A 224 -10.82 18.55 1.22
N LYS A 225 -11.12 19.72 1.80
CA LYS A 225 -12.01 20.70 1.18
C LYS A 225 -11.51 21.17 -0.19
N ARG A 226 -10.20 21.39 -0.33
CA ARG A 226 -9.62 21.76 -1.64
C ARG A 226 -9.80 20.63 -2.67
N LEU A 227 -9.61 19.39 -2.27
CA LEU A 227 -9.86 18.23 -3.13
C LEU A 227 -11.35 18.06 -3.45
N HIS A 228 -12.22 18.23 -2.44
CA HIS A 228 -13.67 18.13 -2.60
C HIS A 228 -14.26 19.20 -3.53
N ALA A 229 -13.62 20.36 -3.63
CA ALA A 229 -14.03 21.43 -4.57
C ALA A 229 -13.69 21.10 -6.04
N ARG A 230 -12.91 20.06 -6.32
CA ARG A 230 -12.57 19.62 -7.67
C ARG A 230 -13.70 18.75 -8.25
N PRO A 231 -14.38 19.19 -9.32
CA PRO A 231 -15.59 18.51 -9.84
C PRO A 231 -15.32 17.10 -10.41
N GLU A 232 -14.07 16.81 -10.78
CA GLU A 232 -13.66 15.51 -11.28
C GLU A 232 -13.36 14.49 -10.17
N LEU A 233 -13.28 14.92 -8.91
CA LEU A 233 -13.05 14.04 -7.77
C LEU A 233 -14.37 13.63 -7.10
N HIS A 234 -14.45 12.37 -6.70
CA HIS A 234 -15.60 11.81 -5.98
C HIS A 234 -15.14 10.70 -5.01
N VAL A 235 -15.94 10.42 -3.99
CA VAL A 235 -15.58 9.52 -2.86
C VAL A 235 -15.18 8.10 -3.29
N GLU A 236 -15.63 7.63 -4.46
CA GLU A 236 -15.33 6.29 -4.95
C GLU A 236 -13.97 6.16 -5.66
N LEU A 237 -13.29 7.28 -5.95
CA LEU A 237 -11.93 7.22 -6.50
C LEU A 237 -10.96 6.56 -5.50
N PRO A 238 -9.98 5.77 -5.99
CA PRO A 238 -8.99 5.11 -5.12
C PRO A 238 -8.28 6.06 -4.16
N ALA A 239 -7.94 7.26 -4.60
CA ALA A 239 -7.33 8.31 -3.80
C ALA A 239 -8.25 8.72 -2.63
N MET A 240 -9.52 9.01 -2.91
CA MET A 240 -10.48 9.48 -1.91
C MET A 240 -10.96 8.37 -0.96
N ARG A 241 -10.80 7.11 -1.33
CA ARG A 241 -11.05 5.96 -0.44
C ARG A 241 -9.96 5.76 0.60
N THR A 242 -8.87 6.53 0.54
CA THR A 242 -7.81 6.52 1.55
C THR A 242 -8.38 6.85 2.92
N VAL A 243 -7.89 6.12 3.93
CA VAL A 243 -8.31 6.32 5.34
C VAL A 243 -7.99 7.76 5.78
N GLY A 244 -8.93 8.38 6.44
CA GLY A 244 -8.90 9.81 6.77
C GLY A 244 -9.64 10.64 5.72
N TYR A 245 -9.21 10.60 4.46
CA TYR A 245 -9.86 11.35 3.37
C TYR A 245 -11.32 10.98 3.21
N ARG A 246 -11.63 9.69 3.15
CA ARG A 246 -13.02 9.23 3.05
C ARG A 246 -13.89 9.74 4.21
N GLN A 247 -13.39 9.73 5.44
CA GLN A 247 -14.14 10.19 6.60
C GLN A 247 -14.40 11.70 6.57
N VAL A 248 -13.41 12.50 6.17
CA VAL A 248 -13.58 13.94 6.01
C VAL A 248 -14.51 14.24 4.82
N TRP A 249 -14.37 13.52 3.71
CA TRP A 249 -15.26 13.67 2.55
C TRP A 249 -16.73 13.43 2.93
N GLN A 250 -17.03 12.32 3.61
CA GLN A 250 -18.36 12.01 4.13
C GLN A 250 -18.91 13.09 5.09
N MET A 251 -18.02 13.71 5.87
CA MET A 251 -18.41 14.83 6.73
C MET A 251 -18.78 16.06 5.89
N LEU A 252 -18.04 16.37 4.83
CA LEU A 252 -18.33 17.50 3.94
C LEU A 252 -19.64 17.30 3.16
N ASP A 253 -19.96 16.05 2.79
CA ASP A 253 -21.25 15.69 2.15
C ASP A 253 -22.42 15.66 3.13
N GLY A 254 -22.19 15.87 4.43
CA GLY A 254 -23.24 15.81 5.48
C GLY A 254 -23.64 14.39 5.88
N GLU A 255 -22.97 13.35 5.38
CA GLU A 255 -23.22 11.94 5.75
C GLU A 255 -22.70 11.61 7.14
N ARG A 256 -21.84 12.45 7.71
CA ARG A 256 -21.19 12.27 9.02
C ARG A 256 -21.19 13.57 9.82
N SER A 257 -21.54 13.47 11.12
CA SER A 257 -21.37 14.61 12.03
C SER A 257 -19.89 14.95 12.24
N PRO A 258 -19.53 16.26 12.26
CA PRO A 258 -18.17 16.69 12.61
C PRO A 258 -17.68 16.15 13.95
N ASP A 259 -18.56 16.05 14.95
CA ASP A 259 -18.22 15.56 16.30
C ASP A 259 -17.74 14.11 16.30
N THR A 260 -18.14 13.32 15.30
CA THR A 260 -17.75 11.90 15.18
C THR A 260 -16.53 11.68 14.28
N LEU A 261 -16.01 12.72 13.63
CA LEU A 261 -14.93 12.61 12.66
C LEU A 261 -13.66 12.00 13.27
N PHE A 262 -13.25 12.51 14.43
CA PHE A 262 -12.03 12.05 15.09
C PHE A 262 -12.09 10.54 15.40
N GLU A 263 -13.15 10.10 16.05
CA GLU A 263 -13.31 8.69 16.40
C GLU A 263 -13.39 7.79 15.17
N ALA A 264 -14.11 8.23 14.13
CA ALA A 264 -14.23 7.50 12.89
C ALA A 264 -12.89 7.37 12.16
N GLY A 265 -12.10 8.44 12.08
CA GLY A 265 -10.77 8.44 11.48
C GLY A 265 -9.79 7.54 12.23
N VAL A 266 -9.79 7.62 13.56
CA VAL A 266 -8.99 6.74 14.44
C VAL A 266 -9.41 5.27 14.28
N ALA A 267 -10.70 4.98 14.29
CA ALA A 267 -11.20 3.61 14.12
C ALA A 267 -10.82 3.03 12.75
N ALA A 268 -11.00 3.78 11.67
CA ALA A 268 -10.62 3.36 10.32
C ALA A 268 -9.10 3.12 10.21
N THR A 269 -8.28 3.96 10.84
CA THR A 269 -6.82 3.82 10.87
C THR A 269 -6.39 2.60 11.68
N ARG A 270 -7.03 2.30 12.82
CA ARG A 270 -6.78 1.08 13.59
C ARG A 270 -7.13 -0.17 12.78
N GLN A 271 -8.21 -0.15 12.01
CA GLN A 271 -8.57 -1.25 11.11
C GLN A 271 -7.55 -1.43 9.97
N LEU A 272 -7.02 -0.34 9.42
CA LEU A 272 -5.91 -0.39 8.46
C LEU A 272 -4.69 -1.06 9.09
N ALA A 273 -4.25 -0.61 10.27
CA ALA A 273 -3.10 -1.16 10.98
C ALA A 273 -3.29 -2.66 11.29
N LYS A 274 -4.50 -3.08 11.70
CA LYS A 274 -4.84 -4.50 11.92
C LYS A 274 -4.66 -5.32 10.64
N ARG A 275 -5.14 -4.83 9.48
CA ARG A 275 -4.97 -5.50 8.19
C ARG A 275 -3.49 -5.59 7.81
N GLN A 276 -2.73 -4.52 7.99
CA GLN A 276 -1.29 -4.50 7.71
C GLN A 276 -0.53 -5.54 8.54
N LEU A 277 -0.79 -5.63 9.84
CA LEU A 277 -0.20 -6.65 10.72
C LEU A 277 -0.61 -8.08 10.34
N THR A 278 -1.84 -8.29 9.88
CA THR A 278 -2.29 -9.60 9.40
C THR A 278 -1.52 -10.04 8.16
N TRP A 279 -1.31 -9.13 7.22
CA TRP A 279 -0.55 -9.41 5.99
C TRP A 279 0.94 -9.63 6.25
N LEU A 280 1.56 -8.85 7.16
CA LEU A 280 2.97 -9.01 7.54
C LEU A 280 3.29 -10.44 8.01
N ARG A 281 2.34 -11.12 8.66
CA ARG A 281 2.53 -12.50 9.11
C ARG A 281 2.68 -13.50 7.96
N SER A 282 2.17 -13.18 6.77
CA SER A 282 2.24 -14.03 5.59
C SER A 282 3.46 -13.74 4.70
N LEU A 283 4.23 -12.71 5.01
CA LEU A 283 5.44 -12.35 4.25
C LEU A 283 6.67 -13.05 4.84
N PRO A 284 7.66 -13.38 4.01
CA PRO A 284 8.93 -13.98 4.43
C PRO A 284 9.84 -12.89 5.03
N VAL A 285 9.52 -12.45 6.25
CA VAL A 285 10.26 -11.39 6.95
C VAL A 285 11.55 -11.96 7.52
N ASP A 286 12.69 -11.37 7.16
CA ASP A 286 14.03 -11.78 7.61
C ASP A 286 14.32 -11.29 9.04
N LEU A 287 13.91 -10.05 9.38
CA LEU A 287 14.12 -9.47 10.71
C LEU A 287 12.82 -8.79 11.21
N ARG A 288 12.38 -9.19 12.42
CA ARG A 288 11.22 -8.58 13.10
C ARG A 288 11.68 -7.73 14.27
N LEU A 289 11.32 -6.46 14.27
CA LEU A 289 11.70 -5.50 15.30
C LEU A 289 10.45 -4.94 16.00
N ASP A 290 10.55 -4.80 17.31
CA ASP A 290 9.51 -4.11 18.07
C ASP A 290 9.64 -2.61 17.90
N CYS A 291 8.68 -2.01 17.19
CA CYS A 291 8.66 -0.57 16.90
C CYS A 291 8.48 0.34 18.12
N LEU A 292 8.31 -0.23 19.31
CA LEU A 292 8.20 0.50 20.57
C LEU A 292 9.54 0.61 21.32
N ARG A 293 10.57 -0.10 20.86
CA ARG A 293 11.92 -0.07 21.43
C ARG A 293 12.77 1.01 20.78
N GLY A 294 13.83 1.43 21.48
CA GLY A 294 14.89 2.28 20.92
C GLY A 294 16.01 1.47 20.25
N GLY A 295 16.90 2.15 19.52
CA GLY A 295 18.10 1.55 18.93
C GLY A 295 17.83 0.70 17.67
N LEU A 296 16.71 0.93 17.01
CA LEU A 296 16.31 0.16 15.81
C LEU A 296 17.26 0.39 14.63
N GLY A 297 17.81 1.59 14.50
CA GLY A 297 18.77 1.93 13.45
C GLY A 297 20.02 1.05 13.52
N ASP A 298 20.60 0.90 14.72
CA ASP A 298 21.78 0.05 14.93
C ASP A 298 21.50 -1.42 14.65
N GLU A 299 20.31 -1.91 15.01
CA GLU A 299 19.92 -3.29 14.73
C GLU A 299 19.78 -3.54 13.22
N VAL A 300 19.19 -2.61 12.49
CA VAL A 300 19.04 -2.71 11.03
C VAL A 300 20.39 -2.55 10.32
N MET A 301 21.25 -1.65 10.76
CA MET A 301 22.60 -1.49 10.19
C MET A 301 23.42 -2.77 10.33
N ARG A 302 23.43 -3.39 11.50
CA ARG A 302 24.08 -4.69 11.70
C ARG A 302 23.51 -5.78 10.78
N PHE A 303 22.18 -5.85 10.66
CA PHE A 303 21.52 -6.79 9.74
C PHE A 303 21.92 -6.57 8.27
N ILE A 304 22.09 -5.31 7.84
CA ILE A 304 22.57 -4.97 6.49
C ILE A 304 24.01 -5.47 6.30
N ASP A 305 24.89 -5.24 7.27
CA ASP A 305 26.29 -5.64 7.20
C ASP A 305 26.43 -7.17 7.15
N ASP A 306 25.73 -7.89 8.01
CA ASP A 306 25.69 -9.36 8.01
C ASP A 306 25.19 -9.92 6.68
N SER A 307 24.10 -9.32 6.12
CA SER A 307 23.52 -9.73 4.84
C SER A 307 24.44 -9.50 3.63
N ARG A 308 25.40 -8.57 3.75
CA ARG A 308 26.42 -8.31 2.72
C ARG A 308 27.62 -9.28 2.84
N HIS A 309 27.98 -9.68 4.06
CA HIS A 309 29.10 -10.59 4.30
C HIS A 309 28.76 -12.04 3.92
N ASP A 310 27.54 -12.49 4.14
CA ASP A 310 27.08 -13.83 3.72
C ASP A 310 27.17 -14.03 2.20
N ALA A 311 27.11 -12.96 1.42
CA ALA A 311 27.31 -12.99 -0.03
C ALA A 311 28.78 -13.24 -0.44
N CYS A 312 29.75 -12.84 0.37
CA CYS A 312 31.18 -13.02 0.09
C CYS A 312 31.72 -14.39 0.47
N SER A 313 31.04 -15.12 1.35
CA SER A 313 31.52 -16.40 1.91
C SER A 313 31.12 -17.63 1.07
N THR A 314 30.41 -17.46 -0.04
CA THR A 314 29.88 -18.55 -0.88
C THR A 314 30.69 -18.76 -2.19
N PHE A 315 31.95 -18.30 -2.23
CA PHE A 315 32.89 -18.56 -3.35
C PHE A 315 34.06 -19.44 -2.91
#